data_50bf9cb83ffdc104949bf504bfa32658
#
_entry.id   50bf9cb83ffdc104949bf504bfa32658
#
_cell.length_a   1.000
_cell.length_b   1.000
_cell.length_c   1.000
_cell.angle_alpha   90.00
_cell.angle_beta   90.00
_cell.angle_gamma   90.00
#
_symmetry.space_group_name_H-M   'P 1'
#
loop_
_entity.id
_entity.type
_entity.pdbx_description
1 polymer ?
#
loop_
_entity_poly.entity_id
_entity_poly.type
_entity_poly.pdbx_seq_one_letter_code
_entity_poly.pdbx_strand_id
1 'polypeptide(L)'
;MILTKTPFRISFAGGGSDYIASSNLYGQVISATINKYIYVMINKKHDNKIRISYSKTENVNNVNQIKHLIIKNCLKYCGISKGIEIVIMADIPSSGSGLGSSSSLTVGLLKALYEFKKKKIKNKDLALKAYHVEAIMGRKKIGLQDHFNATYGGFKNYIFKS
;
A
#
# COMPACT_ATOMS: atom_id res chain seq x y z
N MET A 1 -4.68 8.76 -17.37
CA MET A 1 -5.26 8.03 -16.24
C MET A 1 -4.44 6.77 -15.98
N ILE A 2 -4.17 6.44 -14.72
CA ILE A 2 -3.43 5.24 -14.30
C ILE A 2 -4.36 4.44 -13.38
N LEU A 3 -4.43 3.14 -13.58
CA LEU A 3 -5.19 2.21 -12.74
C LEU A 3 -4.25 1.10 -12.25
N THR A 4 -4.24 0.87 -10.94
CA THR A 4 -3.63 -0.32 -10.35
C THR A 4 -4.69 -1.21 -9.71
N LYS A 5 -4.51 -2.51 -9.84
CA LYS A 5 -5.31 -3.57 -9.24
C LYS A 5 -4.40 -4.40 -8.35
N THR A 6 -4.63 -4.39 -7.04
CA THR A 6 -3.76 -5.01 -6.05
C THR A 6 -4.53 -6.03 -5.22
N PRO A 7 -4.09 -7.30 -5.13
CA PRO A 7 -4.84 -8.34 -4.46
C PRO A 7 -4.80 -8.20 -2.92
N PHE A 8 -5.84 -8.69 -2.27
CA PHE A 8 -5.83 -9.03 -0.85
C PHE A 8 -5.17 -10.40 -0.64
N ARG A 9 -4.85 -10.73 0.62
CA ARG A 9 -4.21 -12.00 0.98
C ARG A 9 -4.87 -12.67 2.18
N ILE A 10 -4.75 -14.00 2.24
CA ILE A 10 -4.99 -14.82 3.43
C ILE A 10 -3.64 -15.33 3.92
N SER A 11 -3.38 -15.21 5.23
CA SER A 11 -2.23 -15.81 5.90
C SER A 11 -2.67 -17.10 6.58
N PHE A 12 -2.08 -18.24 6.18
CA PHE A 12 -2.44 -19.56 6.69
C PHE A 12 -1.66 -19.93 7.94
N ALA A 13 -0.37 -19.60 7.97
CA ALA A 13 0.53 -19.93 9.08
C ALA A 13 1.68 -18.93 9.18
N GLY A 14 2.24 -18.77 10.37
CA GLY A 14 3.44 -17.97 10.63
C GLY A 14 3.19 -16.47 10.71
N GLY A 15 1.94 -16.00 10.67
CA GLY A 15 1.63 -14.57 10.81
C GLY A 15 2.19 -14.00 12.12
N GLY A 16 2.87 -12.84 12.03
CA GLY A 16 3.57 -12.20 13.14
C GLY A 16 5.05 -12.57 13.27
N SER A 17 5.50 -13.71 12.71
CA SER A 17 6.93 -14.06 12.68
C SER A 17 7.75 -13.21 11.70
N ASP A 18 7.08 -12.50 10.81
CA ASP A 18 7.64 -11.58 9.83
C ASP A 18 7.91 -10.17 10.38
N TYR A 19 7.72 -9.98 11.69
CA TYR A 19 8.00 -8.73 12.38
C TYR A 19 9.48 -8.61 12.71
N ILE A 20 10.26 -8.00 11.84
CA ILE A 20 11.74 -7.93 11.89
C ILE A 20 12.26 -7.12 13.10
N ALA A 21 11.46 -6.24 13.69
CA ALA A 21 11.94 -5.32 14.73
C ALA A 21 12.10 -5.94 16.12
N SER A 22 11.74 -7.21 16.33
CA SER A 22 11.70 -7.79 17.68
C SER A 22 12.71 -8.89 17.99
N SER A 23 13.44 -9.40 16.99
CA SER A 23 14.39 -10.48 17.28
C SER A 23 15.32 -10.78 16.10
N ASN A 24 16.53 -11.24 16.40
CA ASN A 24 17.45 -11.90 15.46
C ASN A 24 16.89 -13.24 14.94
N LEU A 25 15.59 -13.36 14.75
CA LEU A 25 14.90 -14.60 14.50
C LEU A 25 14.44 -14.71 13.06
N TYR A 26 14.41 -15.92 12.62
CA TYR A 26 13.88 -16.43 11.38
C TYR A 26 12.36 -16.29 11.36
N GLY A 27 11.81 -15.54 10.40
CA GLY A 27 10.38 -15.50 10.18
C GLY A 27 9.99 -16.33 8.98
N GLN A 28 8.95 -17.14 9.09
CA GLN A 28 8.39 -17.88 7.97
C GLN A 28 6.88 -17.75 7.93
N VAL A 29 6.35 -17.40 6.76
CA VAL A 29 4.92 -17.18 6.58
C VAL A 29 4.44 -17.89 5.32
N ILE A 30 3.36 -18.67 5.45
CA ILE A 30 2.65 -19.29 4.34
C ILE A 30 1.37 -18.49 4.08
N SER A 31 1.22 -17.95 2.89
CA SER A 31 0.10 -17.10 2.53
C SER A 31 -0.25 -17.17 1.04
N ALA A 32 -1.47 -16.78 0.71
CA ALA A 32 -1.92 -16.68 -0.68
C ALA A 32 -2.70 -15.40 -0.93
N THR A 33 -2.56 -14.85 -2.11
CA THR A 33 -3.48 -13.81 -2.56
C THR A 33 -4.81 -14.43 -3.00
N ILE A 34 -5.88 -13.67 -2.83
CA ILE A 34 -7.24 -14.07 -3.18
C ILE A 34 -7.77 -13.25 -4.35
N ASN A 35 -8.82 -13.73 -5.00
CA ASN A 35 -9.49 -13.03 -6.10
C ASN A 35 -10.41 -11.91 -5.58
N LYS A 36 -9.86 -11.06 -4.73
CA LYS A 36 -10.43 -9.82 -4.24
C LYS A 36 -9.36 -8.75 -4.25
N TYR A 37 -9.71 -7.54 -4.63
CA TYR A 37 -8.73 -6.52 -4.98
C TYR A 37 -9.08 -5.16 -4.39
N ILE A 38 -8.07 -4.34 -4.25
CA ILE A 38 -8.18 -2.90 -4.14
C ILE A 38 -7.74 -2.27 -5.45
N TYR A 39 -8.49 -1.28 -5.89
CA TYR A 39 -8.25 -0.54 -7.12
C TYR A 39 -7.89 0.89 -6.76
N VAL A 40 -6.80 1.40 -7.33
CA VAL A 40 -6.40 2.79 -7.18
C VAL A 40 -6.32 3.41 -8.56
N MET A 41 -7.13 4.42 -8.81
CA MET A 41 -7.08 5.24 -10.01
C MET A 41 -6.43 6.59 -9.69
N ILE A 42 -5.53 7.01 -10.57
CA ILE A 42 -4.86 8.31 -10.47
C ILE A 42 -5.01 9.07 -11.78
N ASN A 43 -5.35 10.34 -11.65
CA ASN A 43 -5.37 11.27 -12.78
C ASN A 43 -4.70 12.60 -12.40
N LYS A 44 -4.14 13.29 -13.41
CA LYS A 44 -3.65 14.66 -13.23
C LYS A 44 -4.84 15.61 -13.12
N LYS A 45 -4.81 16.49 -12.14
CA LYS A 45 -5.77 17.57 -11.98
C LYS A 45 -5.26 18.86 -12.62
N HIS A 46 -6.14 19.61 -13.27
CA HIS A 46 -5.76 20.89 -13.92
C HIS A 46 -5.53 22.02 -12.90
N ASP A 47 -6.34 22.02 -11.82
CA ASP A 47 -6.11 22.90 -10.69
C ASP A 47 -4.99 22.33 -9.78
N ASN A 48 -4.38 23.19 -8.99
CA ASN A 48 -3.31 22.78 -8.08
C ASN A 48 -3.82 22.09 -6.79
N LYS A 49 -5.07 21.58 -6.77
CA LYS A 49 -5.66 20.91 -5.62
C LYS A 49 -5.39 19.39 -5.64
N ILE A 50 -5.61 18.76 -4.52
CA ILE A 50 -5.63 17.31 -4.38
C ILE A 50 -7.07 16.90 -4.09
N ARG A 51 -7.61 15.98 -4.89
CA ARG A 51 -8.89 15.31 -4.62
C ARG A 51 -8.65 13.84 -4.36
N ILE A 52 -9.24 13.34 -3.27
CA ILE A 52 -9.15 11.94 -2.89
C ILE A 52 -10.57 11.45 -2.61
N SER A 53 -10.96 10.36 -3.28
CA SER A 53 -12.24 9.68 -3.10
C SER A 53 -12.00 8.24 -2.64
N TYR A 54 -12.55 7.89 -1.49
CA TYR A 54 -12.60 6.53 -0.93
C TYR A 54 -13.99 6.36 -0.28
N SER A 55 -14.15 5.86 0.94
CA SER A 55 -15.42 5.94 1.69
C SER A 55 -15.83 7.39 2.03
N LYS A 56 -14.91 8.33 1.86
CA LYS A 56 -15.10 9.78 2.02
C LYS A 56 -14.45 10.51 0.86
N THR A 57 -14.84 11.77 0.66
CA THR A 57 -14.14 12.63 -0.32
C THR A 57 -13.41 13.75 0.42
N GLU A 58 -12.13 13.91 0.09
CA GLU A 58 -11.30 15.01 0.57
C GLU A 58 -10.90 15.89 -0.63
N ASN A 59 -11.11 17.20 -0.51
CA ASN A 59 -10.62 18.23 -1.43
C ASN A 59 -9.72 19.17 -0.64
N VAL A 60 -8.42 19.15 -0.92
CA VAL A 60 -7.43 19.89 -0.14
C VAL A 60 -6.45 20.64 -1.05
N ASN A 61 -5.88 21.72 -0.52
CA ASN A 61 -4.91 22.55 -1.28
C ASN A 61 -3.48 22.02 -1.18
N ASN A 62 -3.16 21.25 -0.13
CA ASN A 62 -1.83 20.68 0.03
C ASN A 62 -1.89 19.32 0.78
N VAL A 63 -0.82 18.54 0.65
CA VAL A 63 -0.71 17.19 1.19
C VAL A 63 -0.84 17.11 2.72
N ASN A 64 -0.50 18.18 3.46
CA ASN A 64 -0.56 18.16 4.92
C ASN A 64 -1.99 18.15 5.45
N GLN A 65 -2.95 18.65 4.69
CA GLN A 65 -4.36 18.71 5.03
C GLN A 65 -5.10 17.37 4.86
N ILE A 66 -4.47 16.39 4.19
CA ILE A 66 -5.05 15.06 3.98
C ILE A 66 -5.20 14.37 5.33
N LYS A 67 -6.40 13.84 5.59
CA LYS A 67 -6.74 13.08 6.81
C LYS A 67 -6.34 11.62 6.71
N HIS A 68 -6.48 11.01 5.51
CA HIS A 68 -6.12 9.61 5.30
C HIS A 68 -4.60 9.40 5.34
N LEU A 69 -4.11 8.83 6.43
CA LEU A 69 -2.67 8.78 6.75
C LEU A 69 -1.83 8.05 5.68
N ILE A 70 -2.28 6.90 5.19
CA ILE A 70 -1.55 6.14 4.16
C ILE A 70 -1.40 6.98 2.89
N ILE A 71 -2.48 7.59 2.41
CA ILE A 71 -2.44 8.41 1.19
C ILE A 71 -1.51 9.61 1.37
N LYS A 72 -1.63 10.29 2.51
CA LYS A 72 -0.74 11.39 2.88
C LYS A 72 0.73 11.00 2.84
N ASN A 73 1.06 9.87 3.48
CA ASN A 73 2.44 9.39 3.55
C ASN A 73 2.97 8.95 2.18
N CYS A 74 2.17 8.26 1.37
CA CYS A 74 2.53 7.88 0.00
C CYS A 74 2.82 9.11 -0.88
N LEU A 75 1.98 10.14 -0.82
CA LEU A 75 2.17 11.37 -1.57
C LEU A 75 3.43 12.12 -1.12
N LYS A 76 3.65 12.24 0.20
CA LYS A 76 4.88 12.82 0.77
C LYS A 76 6.11 12.04 0.33
N TYR A 77 6.09 10.72 0.45
CA TYR A 77 7.19 9.84 0.05
C TYR A 77 7.55 10.00 -1.43
N CYS A 78 6.53 10.17 -2.29
CA CYS A 78 6.74 10.39 -3.71
C CYS A 78 7.04 11.85 -4.09
N GLY A 79 7.01 12.80 -3.14
CA GLY A 79 7.23 14.22 -3.40
C GLY A 79 6.14 14.85 -4.28
N ILE A 80 4.87 14.41 -4.11
CA ILE A 80 3.72 14.96 -4.84
C ILE A 80 2.91 15.80 -3.86
N SER A 81 2.84 17.10 -4.12
CA SER A 81 2.23 18.07 -3.21
C SER A 81 0.90 18.65 -3.69
N LYS A 82 0.56 18.49 -4.98
CA LYS A 82 -0.61 19.11 -5.62
C LYS A 82 -0.91 18.52 -7.00
N GLY A 83 -2.05 18.90 -7.59
CA GLY A 83 -2.37 18.61 -9.00
C GLY A 83 -2.71 17.14 -9.28
N ILE A 84 -3.30 16.42 -8.30
CA ILE A 84 -3.60 15.00 -8.44
C ILE A 84 -5.01 14.67 -7.94
N GLU A 85 -5.66 13.75 -8.62
CA GLU A 85 -6.90 13.12 -8.21
C GLU A 85 -6.67 11.62 -8.01
N ILE A 86 -7.14 11.10 -6.88
CA ILE A 86 -7.00 9.70 -6.48
C ILE A 86 -8.38 9.16 -6.14
N VAL A 87 -8.77 8.05 -6.76
CA VAL A 87 -9.99 7.31 -6.43
C VAL A 87 -9.62 5.90 -6.00
N ILE A 88 -10.19 5.45 -4.89
CA ILE A 88 -9.93 4.14 -4.30
C ILE A 88 -11.25 3.39 -4.21
N MET A 89 -11.26 2.18 -4.73
CA MET A 89 -12.36 1.22 -4.62
C MET A 89 -11.81 -0.12 -4.14
N ALA A 90 -12.60 -0.89 -3.44
CA ALA A 90 -12.21 -2.21 -2.95
C ALA A 90 -13.37 -3.20 -3.02
N ASP A 91 -13.08 -4.45 -3.36
CA ASP A 91 -14.07 -5.53 -3.41
C ASP A 91 -14.57 -5.97 -2.03
N ILE A 92 -13.83 -5.59 -0.98
CA ILE A 92 -14.14 -5.94 0.41
C ILE A 92 -14.00 -4.68 1.28
N PRO A 93 -14.85 -4.48 2.29
CA PRO A 93 -14.68 -3.39 3.25
C PRO A 93 -13.27 -3.38 3.86
N SER A 94 -12.64 -2.23 3.89
CA SER A 94 -11.22 -2.08 4.26
C SER A 94 -10.96 -2.20 5.77
N SER A 95 -11.97 -2.05 6.61
CA SER A 95 -11.80 -2.06 8.07
C SER A 95 -12.10 -3.44 8.66
N GLY A 96 -11.18 -3.99 9.45
CA GLY A 96 -11.40 -5.19 10.26
C GLY A 96 -11.39 -6.52 9.51
N SER A 97 -11.06 -6.56 8.22
CA SER A 97 -11.11 -7.80 7.43
C SER A 97 -9.96 -8.78 7.71
N GLY A 98 -8.85 -8.31 8.28
CA GLY A 98 -7.65 -9.16 8.46
C GLY A 98 -6.95 -9.59 7.17
N LEU A 99 -7.36 -9.06 6.00
CA LEU A 99 -6.93 -9.51 4.68
C LEU A 99 -5.78 -8.68 4.07
N GLY A 100 -5.07 -7.88 4.87
CA GLY A 100 -3.95 -7.07 4.40
C GLY A 100 -4.35 -5.83 3.59
N SER A 101 -5.57 -5.31 3.81
CA SER A 101 -6.14 -4.21 3.01
C SER A 101 -5.28 -2.94 3.02
N SER A 102 -4.71 -2.56 4.16
CA SER A 102 -3.89 -1.35 4.25
C SER A 102 -2.59 -1.46 3.46
N SER A 103 -1.95 -2.63 3.50
CA SER A 103 -0.72 -2.88 2.74
C SER A 103 -0.99 -3.03 1.24
N SER A 104 -2.12 -3.65 0.86
CA SER A 104 -2.57 -3.70 -0.54
C SER A 104 -2.84 -2.29 -1.10
N LEU A 105 -3.47 -1.42 -0.30
CA LEU A 105 -3.63 -0.01 -0.66
C LEU A 105 -2.28 0.69 -0.84
N THR A 106 -1.37 0.51 0.11
CA THR A 106 -0.06 1.18 0.10
C THR A 106 0.75 0.76 -1.13
N VAL A 107 0.79 -0.55 -1.43
CA VAL A 107 1.48 -1.09 -2.61
C VAL A 107 0.85 -0.57 -3.90
N GLY A 108 -0.48 -0.66 -4.04
CA GLY A 108 -1.19 -0.21 -5.24
C GLY A 108 -1.03 1.29 -5.47
N LEU A 109 -1.15 2.08 -4.42
CA LEU A 109 -0.99 3.53 -4.50
C LEU A 109 0.45 3.92 -4.86
N LEU A 110 1.47 3.35 -4.22
CA LEU A 110 2.86 3.62 -4.57
C LEU A 110 3.17 3.22 -6.02
N LYS A 111 2.71 2.06 -6.47
CA LYS A 111 2.87 1.63 -7.86
C LYS A 111 2.28 2.66 -8.83
N ALA A 112 1.05 3.11 -8.57
CA ALA A 112 0.38 4.12 -9.37
C ALA A 112 1.10 5.48 -9.35
N LEU A 113 1.62 5.91 -8.19
CA LEU A 113 2.37 7.17 -8.05
C LEU A 113 3.73 7.12 -8.76
N TYR A 114 4.43 5.98 -8.75
CA TYR A 114 5.65 5.81 -9.53
C TYR A 114 5.37 5.92 -11.02
N GLU A 115 4.31 5.27 -11.51
CA GLU A 115 3.88 5.38 -12.90
C GLU A 115 3.44 6.81 -13.26
N PHE A 116 2.73 7.50 -12.37
CA PHE A 116 2.35 8.91 -12.52
C PHE A 116 3.57 9.82 -12.70
N LYS A 117 4.68 9.50 -12.03
CA LYS A 117 5.97 10.19 -12.17
C LYS A 117 6.81 9.67 -13.35
N LYS A 118 6.29 8.74 -14.16
CA LYS A 118 7.01 8.05 -15.23
C LYS A 118 8.31 7.39 -14.75
N LYS A 119 8.31 6.84 -13.54
CA LYS A 119 9.44 6.12 -12.94
C LYS A 119 9.13 4.64 -12.81
N LYS A 120 10.05 3.79 -13.27
CA LYS A 120 9.97 2.34 -13.06
C LYS A 120 10.38 1.99 -11.63
N ILE A 121 9.78 0.94 -11.08
CA ILE A 121 10.13 0.39 -9.77
C ILE A 121 10.11 -1.14 -9.85
N LYS A 122 11.15 -1.79 -9.31
CA LYS A 122 11.21 -3.25 -9.19
C LYS A 122 10.29 -3.73 -8.07
N ASN A 123 9.74 -4.95 -8.20
CA ASN A 123 8.79 -5.49 -7.22
C ASN A 123 9.36 -5.53 -5.79
N LYS A 124 10.61 -5.99 -5.61
CA LYS A 124 11.26 -6.00 -4.28
C LYS A 124 11.30 -4.60 -3.66
N ASP A 125 11.72 -3.60 -4.43
CA ASP A 125 11.82 -2.23 -3.95
C ASP A 125 10.43 -1.64 -3.64
N LEU A 126 9.41 -1.98 -4.44
CA LEU A 126 8.04 -1.58 -4.22
C LEU A 126 7.51 -2.12 -2.87
N ALA A 127 7.70 -3.42 -2.61
CA ALA A 127 7.29 -4.03 -1.35
C ALA A 127 7.98 -3.38 -0.14
N LEU A 128 9.31 -3.20 -0.20
CA LEU A 128 10.08 -2.59 0.88
C LEU A 128 9.72 -1.12 1.11
N LYS A 129 9.51 -0.34 0.04
CA LYS A 129 9.09 1.06 0.14
C LYS A 129 7.66 1.18 0.68
N ALA A 130 6.76 0.28 0.29
CA ALA A 130 5.41 0.24 0.83
C ALA A 130 5.42 -0.07 2.33
N TYR A 131 6.23 -1.03 2.76
CA TYR A 131 6.47 -1.30 4.18
C TYR A 131 7.02 -0.05 4.90
N HIS A 132 8.04 0.62 4.35
CA HIS A 132 8.60 1.83 4.94
C HIS A 132 7.53 2.92 5.14
N VAL A 133 6.71 3.16 4.13
CA VAL A 133 5.63 4.19 4.20
C VAL A 133 4.60 3.84 5.26
N GLU A 134 4.19 2.57 5.35
CA GLU A 134 3.14 2.15 6.28
C GLU A 134 3.67 1.94 7.70
N ALA A 135 4.79 1.23 7.87
CA ALA A 135 5.35 0.89 9.16
C ALA A 135 6.10 2.07 9.79
N ILE A 136 7.06 2.63 9.05
CA ILE A 136 7.98 3.64 9.62
C ILE A 136 7.31 5.02 9.61
N MET A 137 6.87 5.52 8.45
CA MET A 137 6.21 6.83 8.37
C MET A 137 4.83 6.82 9.04
N GLY A 138 4.12 5.70 9.01
CA GLY A 138 2.83 5.50 9.67
C GLY A 138 2.94 5.18 11.15
N ARG A 139 4.13 4.90 11.67
CA ARG A 139 4.40 4.48 13.07
C ARG A 139 3.57 3.27 13.49
N LYS A 140 3.44 2.30 12.59
CA LYS A 140 2.69 1.06 12.84
C LYS A 140 3.64 -0.11 13.06
N LYS A 141 3.30 -0.96 14.02
CA LYS A 141 3.97 -2.24 14.24
C LYS A 141 3.33 -3.29 13.35
N ILE A 142 3.92 -3.55 12.19
CA ILE A 142 3.44 -4.52 11.19
C ILE A 142 4.60 -5.32 10.62
N GLY A 143 4.33 -6.51 10.10
CA GLY A 143 5.30 -7.35 9.41
C GLY A 143 5.41 -7.03 7.91
N LEU A 144 6.28 -7.75 7.23
CA LEU A 144 6.58 -7.55 5.80
C LEU A 144 5.65 -8.35 4.88
N GLN A 145 5.05 -9.46 5.36
CA GLN A 145 4.32 -10.42 4.53
C GLN A 145 3.28 -9.77 3.62
N ASP A 146 2.53 -8.80 4.14
CA ASP A 146 1.39 -8.22 3.45
C ASP A 146 1.82 -7.43 2.21
N HIS A 147 2.89 -6.65 2.33
CA HIS A 147 3.45 -5.87 1.23
C HIS A 147 4.05 -6.77 0.14
N PHE A 148 4.71 -7.87 0.55
CA PHE A 148 5.25 -8.85 -0.40
C PHE A 148 4.12 -9.60 -1.11
N ASN A 149 3.09 -10.06 -0.39
CA ASN A 149 1.92 -10.69 -1.00
C ASN A 149 1.21 -9.76 -1.99
N ALA A 150 0.93 -8.53 -1.60
CA ALA A 150 0.29 -7.53 -2.46
C ALA A 150 1.10 -7.22 -3.72
N THR A 151 2.44 -7.35 -3.65
CA THR A 151 3.34 -7.05 -4.76
C THR A 151 3.55 -8.23 -5.70
N TYR A 152 3.74 -9.44 -5.16
CA TYR A 152 4.12 -10.62 -5.97
C TYR A 152 2.94 -11.51 -6.32
N GLY A 153 1.89 -11.52 -5.51
CA GLY A 153 0.73 -12.38 -5.71
C GLY A 153 1.01 -13.89 -5.57
N GLY A 154 -0.04 -14.67 -5.73
CA GLY A 154 0.01 -16.14 -5.75
C GLY A 154 0.10 -16.77 -4.37
N PHE A 155 0.31 -18.09 -4.32
CA PHE A 155 0.60 -18.87 -3.11
C PHE A 155 2.09 -18.84 -2.84
N LYS A 156 2.50 -18.43 -1.65
CA LYS A 156 3.92 -18.20 -1.32
C LYS A 156 4.27 -18.70 0.08
N ASN A 157 5.49 -19.19 0.18
CA ASN A 157 6.19 -19.38 1.44
C ASN A 157 7.29 -18.31 1.50
N TYR A 158 7.15 -17.35 2.39
CA TYR A 158 8.12 -16.29 2.62
C TYR A 158 9.01 -16.64 3.80
N ILE A 159 10.31 -16.55 3.57
CA ILE A 159 11.33 -16.69 4.61
C ILE A 159 11.99 -15.33 4.80
N PHE A 160 11.83 -14.76 5.98
CA PHE A 160 12.43 -13.51 6.37
C PHE A 160 13.63 -13.79 7.27
N LYS A 161 14.79 -13.26 6.87
CA LYS A 161 16.03 -13.34 7.64
C LYS A 161 16.44 -11.91 8.01
N SER A 162 16.83 -11.70 9.27
CA SER A 162 17.47 -10.45 9.71
C SER A 162 18.85 -10.29 9.12
#